data_21e7a30e7cebeafbd91215d382222005
#
_entry.id   21e7a30e7cebeafbd91215d382222005
#
_cell.length_a   1.000
_cell.length_b   1.000
_cell.length_c   1.000
_cell.angle_alpha   90.00
_cell.angle_beta   90.00
_cell.angle_gamma   90.00
#
_symmetry.space_group_name_H-M   'P 1'
#
loop_
_entity.id
_entity.type
_entity.pdbx_description
1 polymer ?
#
loop_
_entity_poly.entity_id
_entity_poly.type
_entity_poly.pdbx_seq_one_letter_code
_entity_poly.pdbx_strand_id
1 'polypeptide(L)'
;MNTSPGFVADFREAAPYIHYLRGKTLVIGITDSLLEGDTLNRLAADFHLLAGLGVRLVLVHGTRHFLNCLAADRQFVPQYHRNRRITDDATLRDAKQAVGMIRSDIEAALCSSASAPLRNKPIPTASGNFLTARPLGVIDGIDMGYTGIVRKTDTDSINRRLDDGAIVLISPLGHSYGGKTFNLSMSEAAEAVAVALQAEKLVYLTEEAGICNADGVLMSTLSSGEVRNLIETAYNVPVRLLLAAVNAVENGVSRVQILSGREDGGLLRELFTREGCGTAIARDAFVSIRQAHSRDIPHIIALIRPLEEQGILLHRSREYLENHISGFSVLEHDRNIYGCVALKTFDDPEIGELACLVVSPEARDGGYGEMLLDHLFQKAQSLGIRRLFALSTHTGEWFAERGFQTTSPDALPEERRRDYLANGRNSQVFVRNIEP
;
A
#
# COMPACT_ATOMS: atom_id res chain seq x y z
N MET A 1 -18.31 -27.46 17.98
CA MET A 1 -17.95 -26.23 17.26
C MET A 1 -17.59 -26.65 15.85
N ASN A 2 -18.47 -26.43 14.88
CA ASN A 2 -18.12 -26.64 13.46
C ASN A 2 -17.24 -25.48 13.02
N THR A 3 -15.93 -25.68 12.98
CA THR A 3 -15.02 -24.75 12.30
C THR A 3 -15.27 -24.89 10.81
N SER A 4 -15.88 -23.88 10.18
CA SER A 4 -15.95 -23.84 8.72
C SER A 4 -14.53 -23.95 8.16
N PRO A 5 -14.29 -24.78 7.13
CA PRO A 5 -12.95 -24.94 6.54
C PRO A 5 -12.32 -23.61 6.12
N GLY A 6 -13.10 -22.59 5.78
CA GLY A 6 -12.65 -21.24 5.44
C GLY A 6 -11.95 -20.53 6.59
N PHE A 7 -12.52 -20.50 7.80
CA PHE A 7 -11.96 -19.75 8.92
C PHE A 7 -10.49 -20.11 9.24
N VAL A 8 -10.15 -21.40 9.19
CA VAL A 8 -8.77 -21.84 9.49
C VAL A 8 -7.81 -21.41 8.40
N ALA A 9 -8.24 -21.44 7.14
CA ALA A 9 -7.45 -20.98 6.00
C ALA A 9 -7.23 -19.46 6.09
N ASP A 10 -8.29 -18.69 6.28
CA ASP A 10 -8.27 -17.24 6.39
C ASP A 10 -7.38 -16.77 7.55
N PHE A 11 -7.47 -17.44 8.70
CA PHE A 11 -6.65 -17.12 9.87
C PHE A 11 -5.16 -17.43 9.65
N ARG A 12 -4.85 -18.52 8.92
CA ARG A 12 -3.46 -18.85 8.55
C ARG A 12 -2.89 -17.84 7.54
N GLU A 13 -3.71 -17.35 6.62
CA GLU A 13 -3.34 -16.30 5.68
C GLU A 13 -3.08 -14.97 6.39
N ALA A 14 -3.90 -14.61 7.36
CA ALA A 14 -3.75 -13.40 8.16
C ALA A 14 -2.52 -13.41 9.11
N ALA A 15 -2.06 -14.59 9.53
CA ALA A 15 -1.02 -14.73 10.55
C ALA A 15 0.30 -13.96 10.26
N PRO A 16 0.86 -13.96 9.03
CA PRO A 16 2.06 -13.18 8.70
C PRO A 16 1.85 -11.68 8.89
N TYR A 17 0.68 -11.15 8.50
CA TYR A 17 0.34 -9.73 8.63
C TYR A 17 0.16 -9.33 10.09
N ILE A 18 -0.48 -10.19 10.91
CA ILE A 18 -0.61 -10.00 12.36
C ILE A 18 0.77 -9.91 13.01
N HIS A 19 1.66 -10.84 12.66
CA HIS A 19 3.03 -10.84 13.18
C HIS A 19 3.80 -9.59 12.76
N TYR A 20 3.65 -9.17 11.51
CA TYR A 20 4.32 -7.98 10.96
C TYR A 20 3.87 -6.68 11.63
N LEU A 21 2.56 -6.51 11.87
CA LEU A 21 2.00 -5.29 12.43
C LEU A 21 2.16 -5.17 13.96
N ARG A 22 2.51 -6.25 14.64
CA ARG A 22 2.72 -6.25 16.09
C ARG A 22 3.83 -5.27 16.48
N GLY A 23 3.53 -4.34 17.40
CA GLY A 23 4.44 -3.29 17.87
C GLY A 23 4.63 -2.13 16.88
N LYS A 24 4.02 -2.21 15.68
CA LYS A 24 4.06 -1.13 14.71
C LYS A 24 3.03 -0.05 15.02
N THR A 25 3.34 1.19 14.65
CA THR A 25 2.42 2.32 14.80
C THR A 25 1.61 2.48 13.54
N LEU A 26 0.28 2.51 13.69
CA LEU A 26 -0.68 2.85 12.65
C LEU A 26 -1.36 4.17 13.01
N VAL A 27 -1.42 5.07 12.03
CA VAL A 27 -2.21 6.30 12.14
C VAL A 27 -3.44 6.15 11.29
N ILE A 28 -4.63 6.39 11.88
CA ILE A 28 -5.91 6.23 11.19
C ILE A 28 -6.64 7.58 11.20
N GLY A 29 -6.75 8.20 10.03
CA GLY A 29 -7.57 9.40 9.81
C GLY A 29 -9.01 8.99 9.49
N ILE A 30 -9.99 9.52 10.22
CA ILE A 30 -11.39 9.10 10.13
C ILE A 30 -12.26 10.30 9.77
N THR A 31 -12.99 10.21 8.66
CA THR A 31 -14.02 11.20 8.30
C THR A 31 -15.14 11.18 9.34
N ASP A 32 -15.52 12.34 9.84
CA ASP A 32 -16.48 12.44 10.95
C ASP A 32 -17.89 11.96 10.61
N SER A 33 -18.30 11.92 9.36
CA SER A 33 -19.54 11.26 8.91
C SER A 33 -19.61 9.75 9.17
N LEU A 34 -18.48 9.11 9.49
CA LEU A 34 -18.38 7.69 9.90
C LEU A 34 -18.49 7.50 11.42
N LEU A 35 -18.44 8.59 12.18
CA LEU A 35 -18.37 8.56 13.65
C LEU A 35 -19.75 8.70 14.28
N GLU A 36 -20.77 8.18 13.62
CA GLU A 36 -22.15 8.19 14.05
C GLU A 36 -22.76 6.79 14.07
N GLY A 37 -23.62 6.55 15.06
CA GLY A 37 -24.45 5.35 15.14
C GLY A 37 -23.65 4.04 15.18
N ASP A 38 -24.12 3.06 14.43
CA ASP A 38 -23.58 1.70 14.41
C ASP A 38 -22.18 1.61 13.77
N THR A 39 -21.87 2.51 12.84
CA THR A 39 -20.55 2.53 12.19
C THR A 39 -19.43 2.80 13.20
N LEU A 40 -19.63 3.76 14.12
CA LEU A 40 -18.65 4.04 15.16
C LEU A 40 -18.43 2.81 16.07
N ASN A 41 -19.49 2.10 16.43
CA ASN A 41 -19.37 0.89 17.27
C ASN A 41 -18.58 -0.24 16.57
N ARG A 42 -18.80 -0.45 15.27
CA ARG A 42 -18.04 -1.44 14.49
C ARG A 42 -16.57 -1.06 14.37
N LEU A 43 -16.27 0.18 14.05
CA LEU A 43 -14.90 0.68 14.02
C LEU A 43 -14.21 0.58 15.38
N ALA A 44 -14.93 0.87 16.48
CA ALA A 44 -14.39 0.71 17.83
C ALA A 44 -14.03 -0.76 18.12
N ALA A 45 -14.84 -1.72 17.65
CA ALA A 45 -14.53 -3.16 17.79
C ALA A 45 -13.26 -3.53 17.00
N ASP A 46 -13.09 -3.01 15.78
CA ASP A 46 -11.88 -3.20 14.98
C ASP A 46 -10.65 -2.60 15.66
N PHE A 47 -10.75 -1.39 16.22
CA PHE A 47 -9.66 -0.75 16.96
C PHE A 47 -9.28 -1.57 18.21
N HIS A 48 -10.26 -2.11 18.92
CA HIS A 48 -10.02 -3.00 20.06
C HIS A 48 -9.28 -4.27 19.64
N LEU A 49 -9.66 -4.87 18.51
CA LEU A 49 -9.00 -6.05 17.98
C LEU A 49 -7.54 -5.73 17.62
N LEU A 50 -7.30 -4.67 16.86
CA LEU A 50 -5.96 -4.23 16.46
C LEU A 50 -5.06 -3.96 17.67
N ALA A 51 -5.55 -3.20 18.66
CA ALA A 51 -4.82 -2.95 19.88
C ALA A 51 -4.60 -4.23 20.71
N GLY A 52 -5.57 -5.15 20.70
CA GLY A 52 -5.44 -6.48 21.30
C GLY A 52 -4.37 -7.36 20.68
N LEU A 53 -4.13 -7.21 19.38
CA LEU A 53 -3.06 -7.88 18.63
C LEU A 53 -1.69 -7.21 18.84
N GLY A 54 -1.63 -6.10 19.57
CA GLY A 54 -0.40 -5.38 19.89
C GLY A 54 -0.02 -4.30 18.88
N VAL A 55 -0.96 -3.84 18.07
CA VAL A 55 -0.76 -2.69 17.18
C VAL A 55 -0.87 -1.39 17.98
N ARG A 56 0.02 -0.43 17.74
CA ARG A 56 0.02 0.90 18.38
C ARG A 56 -0.85 1.84 17.55
N LEU A 57 -1.98 2.29 18.09
CA LEU A 57 -2.99 3.04 17.34
C LEU A 57 -3.01 4.53 17.69
N VAL A 58 -2.96 5.35 16.64
CA VAL A 58 -3.26 6.78 16.71
C VAL A 58 -4.46 7.06 15.81
N LEU A 59 -5.55 7.55 16.39
CA LEU A 59 -6.78 7.91 15.67
C LEU A 59 -6.83 9.42 15.51
N VAL A 60 -7.12 9.91 14.30
CA VAL A 60 -7.27 11.33 13.99
C VAL A 60 -8.66 11.53 13.39
N HIS A 61 -9.57 12.15 14.13
CA HIS A 61 -10.93 12.34 13.66
C HIS A 61 -11.13 13.63 12.84
N GLY A 62 -12.12 13.64 11.95
CA GLY A 62 -12.57 14.84 11.25
C GLY A 62 -13.57 15.68 12.07
N THR A 63 -13.96 16.82 11.50
CA THR A 63 -15.05 17.70 11.98
C THR A 63 -15.79 18.35 10.81
N ARG A 64 -15.46 18.00 9.58
CA ARG A 64 -15.95 18.71 8.38
C ARG A 64 -17.44 18.49 8.16
N HIS A 65 -17.90 17.25 8.33
CA HIS A 65 -19.31 16.89 8.16
C HIS A 65 -20.15 17.60 9.22
N PHE A 66 -19.78 17.50 10.50
CA PHE A 66 -20.48 18.14 11.60
C PHE A 66 -20.57 19.68 11.43
N LEU A 67 -19.47 20.32 11.02
CA LEU A 67 -19.44 21.75 10.74
C LEU A 67 -20.33 22.15 9.54
N ASN A 68 -20.48 21.27 8.55
CA ASN A 68 -21.40 21.51 7.45
C ASN A 68 -22.85 21.37 7.90
N CYS A 69 -23.20 20.42 8.74
CA CYS A 69 -24.52 20.25 9.31
C CYS A 69 -24.89 21.46 10.16
N LEU A 70 -24.01 21.92 11.07
CA LEU A 70 -24.26 23.15 11.86
C LEU A 70 -24.46 24.41 11.00
N ALA A 71 -23.66 24.52 9.93
CA ALA A 71 -23.81 25.65 9.01
C ALA A 71 -25.17 25.62 8.27
N ALA A 72 -25.58 24.42 7.81
CA ALA A 72 -26.87 24.21 7.16
C ALA A 72 -28.04 24.54 8.10
N ASP A 73 -28.03 24.10 9.35
CA ASP A 73 -29.03 24.38 10.37
C ASP A 73 -29.18 25.88 10.64
N ARG A 74 -28.07 26.61 10.54
CA ARG A 74 -28.04 28.06 10.73
C ARG A 74 -28.24 28.86 9.43
N GLN A 75 -28.49 28.17 8.32
CA GLN A 75 -28.60 28.78 6.98
C GLN A 75 -27.36 29.62 6.60
N PHE A 76 -26.18 29.21 7.09
CA PHE A 76 -24.90 29.84 6.81
C PHE A 76 -24.17 29.07 5.70
N VAL A 77 -23.62 29.80 4.71
CA VAL A 77 -22.84 29.23 3.63
C VAL A 77 -21.35 29.27 4.02
N PRO A 78 -20.73 28.11 4.30
CA PRO A 78 -19.31 28.05 4.60
C PRO A 78 -18.46 28.58 3.44
N GLN A 79 -17.49 29.43 3.73
CA GLN A 79 -16.56 29.92 2.72
C GLN A 79 -15.34 29.00 2.61
N TYR A 80 -14.93 28.74 1.37
CA TYR A 80 -13.76 27.93 1.05
C TYR A 80 -12.84 28.65 0.08
N HIS A 81 -11.54 28.51 0.27
CA HIS A 81 -10.53 28.90 -0.68
C HIS A 81 -9.52 27.77 -0.88
N ARG A 82 -9.24 27.39 -2.13
CA ARG A 82 -8.41 26.23 -2.49
C ARG A 82 -8.76 24.96 -1.71
N ASN A 83 -10.05 24.62 -1.64
CA ASN A 83 -10.60 23.48 -0.87
C ASN A 83 -10.30 23.53 0.64
N ARG A 84 -9.95 24.69 1.20
CA ARG A 84 -9.82 24.91 2.65
C ARG A 84 -10.94 25.80 3.14
N ARG A 85 -11.55 25.42 4.26
CA ARG A 85 -12.53 26.26 4.93
C ARG A 85 -11.83 27.50 5.50
N ILE A 86 -12.37 28.68 5.23
CA ILE A 86 -11.98 29.90 5.93
C ILE A 86 -12.59 29.80 7.32
N THR A 87 -11.79 29.93 8.36
CA THR A 87 -12.23 29.77 9.76
C THR A 87 -12.21 31.12 10.44
N ASP A 88 -13.39 31.74 10.56
CA ASP A 88 -13.63 32.94 11.37
C ASP A 88 -13.82 32.56 12.85
N ASP A 89 -14.09 33.57 13.72
CA ASP A 89 -14.32 33.36 15.14
C ASP A 89 -15.53 32.46 15.43
N ALA A 90 -16.60 32.57 14.63
CA ALA A 90 -17.80 31.76 14.77
C ALA A 90 -17.54 30.31 14.41
N THR A 91 -16.92 30.08 13.25
CA THR A 91 -16.53 28.75 12.79
C THR A 91 -15.55 28.11 13.73
N LEU A 92 -14.60 28.85 14.33
CA LEU A 92 -13.68 28.30 15.33
C LEU A 92 -14.40 27.85 16.61
N ARG A 93 -15.40 28.59 17.08
CA ARG A 93 -16.25 28.18 18.21
C ARG A 93 -16.98 26.87 17.89
N ASP A 94 -17.55 26.78 16.71
CA ASP A 94 -18.23 25.55 16.24
C ASP A 94 -17.26 24.37 16.13
N ALA A 95 -16.05 24.59 15.62
CA ALA A 95 -15.03 23.56 15.55
C ALA A 95 -14.62 23.04 16.93
N LYS A 96 -14.48 23.91 17.94
CA LYS A 96 -14.22 23.50 19.31
C LYS A 96 -15.37 22.68 19.90
N GLN A 97 -16.62 23.06 19.63
CA GLN A 97 -17.80 22.31 20.05
C GLN A 97 -17.86 20.94 19.39
N ALA A 98 -17.69 20.89 18.06
CA ALA A 98 -17.67 19.65 17.27
C ALA A 98 -16.60 18.67 17.81
N VAL A 99 -15.39 19.16 18.02
CA VAL A 99 -14.29 18.36 18.59
C VAL A 99 -14.65 17.79 19.95
N GLY A 100 -15.27 18.60 20.82
CA GLY A 100 -15.67 18.14 22.16
C GLY A 100 -16.68 17.01 22.13
N MET A 101 -17.68 17.10 21.26
CA MET A 101 -18.73 16.10 21.07
C MET A 101 -18.16 14.81 20.44
N ILE A 102 -17.55 14.92 19.27
CA ILE A 102 -17.00 13.77 18.52
C ILE A 102 -15.98 13.01 19.36
N ARG A 103 -15.09 13.72 20.07
CA ARG A 103 -14.12 13.06 20.96
C ARG A 103 -14.81 12.27 22.06
N SER A 104 -15.83 12.86 22.71
CA SER A 104 -16.58 12.17 23.77
C SER A 104 -17.27 10.91 23.25
N ASP A 105 -17.86 10.97 22.05
CA ASP A 105 -18.53 9.83 21.44
C ASP A 105 -17.55 8.70 21.08
N ILE A 106 -16.36 9.04 20.55
CA ILE A 106 -15.31 8.06 20.29
C ILE A 106 -14.81 7.43 21.61
N GLU A 107 -14.55 8.24 22.64
CA GLU A 107 -14.13 7.75 23.95
C GLU A 107 -15.19 6.82 24.57
N ALA A 108 -16.47 7.16 24.43
CA ALA A 108 -17.57 6.31 24.90
C ALA A 108 -17.66 4.98 24.13
N ALA A 109 -17.52 5.03 22.81
CA ALA A 109 -17.52 3.81 22.00
C ALA A 109 -16.36 2.88 22.32
N LEU A 110 -15.16 3.45 22.54
CA LEU A 110 -13.97 2.69 22.96
C LEU A 110 -14.07 2.15 24.40
N CYS A 111 -14.89 2.73 25.27
CA CYS A 111 -15.16 2.22 26.60
C CYS A 111 -16.25 1.15 26.62
N SER A 112 -17.01 0.97 25.54
CA SER A 112 -18.14 0.04 25.48
C SER A 112 -17.67 -1.41 25.58
N SER A 113 -18.30 -2.19 26.48
CA SER A 113 -18.06 -3.64 26.58
C SER A 113 -18.52 -4.42 25.35
N ALA A 114 -19.45 -3.88 24.59
CA ALA A 114 -19.90 -4.45 23.32
C ALA A 114 -18.81 -4.41 22.24
N SER A 115 -17.96 -3.39 22.26
CA SER A 115 -16.84 -3.22 21.33
C SER A 115 -15.58 -3.99 21.78
N ALA A 116 -15.52 -4.47 23.03
CA ALA A 116 -14.33 -5.11 23.63
C ALA A 116 -14.59 -6.54 24.13
N PRO A 117 -15.06 -7.48 23.31
CA PRO A 117 -15.42 -8.82 23.75
C PRO A 117 -14.23 -9.63 24.32
N LEU A 118 -13.00 -9.22 24.04
CA LEU A 118 -11.78 -9.96 24.39
C LEU A 118 -11.06 -9.45 25.66
N ARG A 119 -11.52 -8.36 26.28
CA ARG A 119 -10.84 -7.76 27.45
C ARG A 119 -11.81 -7.47 28.58
N ASN A 120 -11.43 -7.84 29.80
CA ASN A 120 -12.15 -7.45 31.02
C ASN A 120 -11.93 -5.97 31.42
N LYS A 121 -11.16 -5.21 30.66
CA LYS A 121 -10.87 -3.80 30.91
C LYS A 121 -10.89 -3.03 29.60
N PRO A 122 -11.46 -1.82 29.57
CA PRO A 122 -11.40 -0.94 28.41
C PRO A 122 -9.95 -0.58 28.09
N ILE A 123 -9.66 -0.30 26.82
CA ILE A 123 -8.36 0.22 26.42
C ILE A 123 -8.31 1.72 26.80
N PRO A 124 -7.27 2.17 27.52
CA PRO A 124 -7.12 3.57 27.82
C PRO A 124 -7.08 4.42 26.54
N THR A 125 -7.81 5.53 26.53
CA THR A 125 -7.74 6.50 25.43
C THR A 125 -7.06 7.76 25.97
N ALA A 126 -6.08 8.28 25.21
CA ALA A 126 -5.34 9.47 25.57
C ALA A 126 -5.55 10.58 24.54
N SER A 127 -6.15 11.67 24.96
CA SER A 127 -6.32 12.90 24.17
C SER A 127 -5.50 14.03 24.75
N GLY A 128 -5.07 15.01 23.94
CA GLY A 128 -4.30 16.14 24.44
C GLY A 128 -3.86 17.12 23.35
N ASN A 129 -3.00 18.06 23.76
CA ASN A 129 -2.45 19.12 22.90
C ASN A 129 -1.17 18.66 22.16
N PHE A 130 -1.25 17.51 21.51
CA PHE A 130 -0.10 16.90 20.82
C PHE A 130 0.34 17.68 19.56
N LEU A 131 -0.53 18.56 19.01
CA LEU A 131 -0.25 19.33 17.81
C LEU A 131 0.00 20.80 18.12
N THR A 132 1.21 21.27 17.83
CA THR A 132 1.47 22.72 17.74
C THR A 132 1.11 23.18 16.33
N ALA A 133 0.32 24.25 16.24
CA ALA A 133 -0.15 24.80 14.97
C ALA A 133 0.36 26.23 14.72
N ARG A 134 0.34 26.63 13.48
CA ARG A 134 0.51 28.03 13.05
C ARG A 134 -0.62 28.43 12.09
N PRO A 135 -0.94 29.72 11.97
CA PRO A 135 -1.93 30.17 10.99
C PRO A 135 -1.47 29.81 9.56
N LEU A 136 -2.45 29.53 8.71
CA LEU A 136 -2.23 29.41 7.28
C LEU A 136 -1.87 30.77 6.65
N GLY A 137 -2.42 31.85 7.21
CA GLY A 137 -2.18 33.22 6.79
C GLY A 137 -3.07 33.67 5.63
N VAL A 138 -2.56 34.59 4.82
CA VAL A 138 -3.25 35.14 3.65
C VAL A 138 -2.81 34.36 2.41
N ILE A 139 -3.78 33.85 1.64
CA ILE A 139 -3.55 33.14 0.37
C ILE A 139 -4.31 33.85 -0.73
N ASP A 140 -3.62 34.26 -1.80
CA ASP A 140 -4.22 34.97 -2.93
C ASP A 140 -5.01 36.23 -2.49
N GLY A 141 -4.53 36.91 -1.45
CA GLY A 141 -5.20 38.09 -0.89
C GLY A 141 -6.37 37.79 0.07
N ILE A 142 -6.68 36.53 0.33
CA ILE A 142 -7.76 36.09 1.24
C ILE A 142 -7.18 35.70 2.58
N ASP A 143 -7.61 36.36 3.66
CA ASP A 143 -7.23 35.96 5.02
C ASP A 143 -7.98 34.68 5.41
N MET A 144 -7.23 33.65 5.74
CA MET A 144 -7.77 32.34 6.14
C MET A 144 -8.20 32.30 7.62
N GLY A 145 -8.02 33.36 8.36
CA GLY A 145 -8.42 33.50 9.77
C GLY A 145 -7.73 32.48 10.67
N TYR A 146 -8.52 31.69 11.39
CA TYR A 146 -8.03 30.62 12.28
C TYR A 146 -7.84 29.26 11.57
N THR A 147 -7.82 29.23 10.26
CA THR A 147 -7.40 28.04 9.53
C THR A 147 -5.90 27.86 9.75
N GLY A 148 -5.50 26.71 10.25
CA GLY A 148 -4.13 26.41 10.60
C GLY A 148 -3.52 25.26 9.82
N ILE A 149 -2.22 25.12 10.00
CA ILE A 149 -1.42 23.97 9.58
C ILE A 149 -0.57 23.48 10.76
N VAL A 150 -0.29 22.19 10.77
CA VAL A 150 0.57 21.59 11.80
C VAL A 150 1.99 22.15 11.66
N ARG A 151 2.55 22.64 12.75
CA ARG A 151 3.95 23.10 12.82
C ARG A 151 4.87 22.06 13.44
N LYS A 152 4.37 21.35 14.47
CA LYS A 152 5.13 20.31 15.20
C LYS A 152 4.16 19.32 15.83
N THR A 153 4.54 18.06 15.81
CA THR A 153 3.91 16.96 16.57
C THR A 153 4.76 16.61 17.77
N ASP A 154 4.16 16.45 18.93
CA ASP A 154 4.82 16.00 20.16
C ASP A 154 4.93 14.48 20.18
N THR A 155 5.93 13.97 19.46
CA THR A 155 6.18 12.53 19.30
C THR A 155 6.49 11.82 20.61
N ASP A 156 7.19 12.50 21.54
CA ASP A 156 7.59 11.92 22.82
C ASP A 156 6.38 11.65 23.71
N SER A 157 5.45 12.61 23.77
CA SER A 157 4.23 12.43 24.53
C SER A 157 3.29 11.39 23.91
N ILE A 158 3.19 11.35 22.59
CA ILE A 158 2.40 10.32 21.87
C ILE A 158 3.01 8.94 22.13
N ASN A 159 4.31 8.76 21.92
CA ASN A 159 4.97 7.48 22.11
C ASN A 159 4.81 6.93 23.52
N ARG A 160 4.98 7.77 24.55
CA ARG A 160 4.75 7.35 25.95
C ARG A 160 3.34 6.81 26.17
N ARG A 161 2.31 7.42 25.59
CA ARG A 161 0.93 6.93 25.71
C ARG A 161 0.71 5.60 24.96
N LEU A 162 1.31 5.48 23.78
CA LEU A 162 1.29 4.23 23.00
C LEU A 162 2.04 3.10 23.74
N ASP A 163 3.15 3.41 24.40
CA ASP A 163 3.92 2.44 25.20
C ASP A 163 3.17 2.00 26.47
N ASP A 164 2.34 2.89 27.04
CA ASP A 164 1.40 2.57 28.12
C ASP A 164 0.21 1.71 27.64
N GLY A 165 0.13 1.39 26.34
CA GLY A 165 -0.94 0.58 25.72
C GLY A 165 -2.23 1.36 25.50
N ALA A 166 -2.18 2.69 25.49
CA ALA A 166 -3.33 3.54 25.18
C ALA A 166 -3.52 3.72 23.67
N ILE A 167 -4.77 3.88 23.23
CA ILE A 167 -5.09 4.45 21.93
C ILE A 167 -4.94 5.98 22.05
N VAL A 168 -4.14 6.58 21.17
CA VAL A 168 -3.99 8.06 21.16
C VAL A 168 -5.04 8.64 20.22
N LEU A 169 -5.87 9.54 20.74
CA LEU A 169 -6.92 10.23 19.99
C LEU A 169 -6.54 11.68 19.74
N ILE A 170 -6.40 12.06 18.49
CA ILE A 170 -6.00 13.40 18.04
C ILE A 170 -7.17 14.08 17.36
N SER A 171 -7.49 15.27 17.85
CA SER A 171 -8.50 16.15 17.25
C SER A 171 -7.88 17.11 16.23
N PRO A 172 -8.64 17.55 15.20
CA PRO A 172 -8.15 18.50 14.20
C PRO A 172 -8.12 19.94 14.72
N LEU A 173 -7.58 20.13 15.90
CA LEU A 173 -7.27 21.42 16.52
C LEU A 173 -5.83 21.45 16.93
N GLY A 174 -5.16 22.57 16.66
CA GLY A 174 -3.80 22.79 17.12
C GLY A 174 -3.66 24.12 17.84
N HIS A 175 -2.64 24.25 18.69
CA HIS A 175 -2.42 25.46 19.48
C HIS A 175 -1.08 26.08 19.10
N SER A 176 -1.04 27.42 19.00
CA SER A 176 0.25 28.12 18.88
C SER A 176 0.92 28.28 20.24
N TYR A 177 2.20 28.59 20.24
CA TYR A 177 2.92 28.94 21.47
C TYR A 177 2.33 30.18 22.20
N GLY A 178 1.62 31.03 21.46
CA GLY A 178 0.90 32.18 22.04
C GLY A 178 -0.53 31.85 22.54
N GLY A 179 -0.88 30.56 22.62
CA GLY A 179 -2.17 30.11 23.15
C GLY A 179 -3.37 30.25 22.19
N LYS A 180 -3.15 30.64 20.92
CA LYS A 180 -4.22 30.69 19.93
C LYS A 180 -4.53 29.30 19.41
N THR A 181 -5.83 29.00 19.27
CA THR A 181 -6.30 27.72 18.69
C THR A 181 -6.53 27.90 17.18
N PHE A 182 -6.20 26.88 16.40
CA PHE A 182 -6.41 26.83 14.97
C PHE A 182 -7.15 25.55 14.57
N ASN A 183 -8.06 25.70 13.61
CA ASN A 183 -8.78 24.60 12.96
C ASN A 183 -7.88 23.96 11.90
N LEU A 184 -7.64 22.65 12.01
CA LEU A 184 -6.78 21.88 11.12
C LEU A 184 -7.59 20.97 10.19
N SER A 185 -7.01 20.56 9.08
CA SER A 185 -7.54 19.48 8.28
C SER A 185 -7.19 18.13 8.92
N MET A 186 -8.16 17.23 9.04
CA MET A 186 -7.93 15.86 9.52
C MET A 186 -6.84 15.16 8.70
N SER A 187 -6.92 15.23 7.37
CA SER A 187 -5.96 14.55 6.50
C SER A 187 -4.53 15.07 6.68
N GLU A 188 -4.35 16.39 6.85
CA GLU A 188 -3.03 16.99 7.09
C GLU A 188 -2.54 16.76 8.52
N ALA A 189 -3.44 16.72 9.49
CA ALA A 189 -3.07 16.36 10.86
C ALA A 189 -2.62 14.89 10.95
N ALA A 190 -3.35 13.98 10.31
CA ALA A 190 -3.00 12.57 10.25
C ALA A 190 -1.67 12.33 9.50
N GLU A 191 -1.45 13.00 8.37
CA GLU A 191 -0.18 12.99 7.64
C GLU A 191 0.97 13.46 8.53
N ALA A 192 0.85 14.64 9.14
CA ALA A 192 1.90 15.22 9.97
C ALA A 192 2.26 14.31 11.16
N VAL A 193 1.26 13.65 11.76
CA VAL A 193 1.46 12.68 12.85
C VAL A 193 2.13 11.41 12.33
N ALA A 194 1.66 10.87 11.21
CA ALA A 194 2.22 9.65 10.62
C ALA A 194 3.69 9.82 10.23
N VAL A 195 4.02 10.94 9.59
CA VAL A 195 5.40 11.30 9.22
C VAL A 195 6.26 11.48 10.48
N ALA A 196 5.79 12.24 11.46
CA ALA A 196 6.58 12.51 12.67
C ALA A 196 6.86 11.24 13.50
N LEU A 197 5.92 10.30 13.54
CA LEU A 197 6.06 9.01 14.23
C LEU A 197 6.77 7.95 13.38
N GLN A 198 7.07 8.22 12.12
CA GLN A 198 7.52 7.22 11.13
C GLN A 198 6.60 6.00 11.17
N ALA A 199 5.29 6.27 11.06
CA ALA A 199 4.27 5.23 11.14
C ALA A 199 4.44 4.19 10.05
N GLU A 200 4.17 2.92 10.37
CA GLU A 200 4.21 1.83 9.38
C GLU A 200 3.18 2.04 8.29
N LYS A 201 1.97 2.46 8.67
CA LYS A 201 0.88 2.78 7.74
C LYS A 201 0.11 4.01 8.19
N LEU A 202 -0.38 4.77 7.23
CA LEU A 202 -1.41 5.78 7.41
C LEU A 202 -2.67 5.28 6.69
N VAL A 203 -3.77 5.14 7.41
CA VAL A 203 -5.06 4.71 6.86
C VAL A 203 -6.03 5.87 6.90
N TYR A 204 -6.70 6.15 5.79
CA TYR A 204 -7.82 7.06 5.74
C TYR A 204 -9.12 6.27 5.58
N LEU A 205 -9.96 6.31 6.61
CA LEU A 205 -11.33 5.81 6.56
C LEU A 205 -12.22 6.93 6.03
N THR A 206 -12.82 6.70 4.86
CA THR A 206 -13.66 7.63 4.14
C THR A 206 -15.04 7.02 3.88
N GLU A 207 -15.95 7.76 3.26
CA GLU A 207 -17.23 7.22 2.82
C GLU A 207 -17.09 6.35 1.56
N GLU A 208 -16.10 6.69 0.73
CA GLU A 208 -15.82 6.03 -0.54
C GLU A 208 -14.91 4.81 -0.34
N ALA A 209 -15.04 3.82 -1.23
CA ALA A 209 -14.24 2.59 -1.18
C ALA A 209 -12.73 2.85 -1.41
N GLY A 210 -12.37 3.96 -2.03
CA GLY A 210 -11.02 4.34 -2.40
C GLY A 210 -11.03 5.30 -3.58
N ILE A 211 -9.97 5.29 -4.36
CA ILE A 211 -9.84 6.13 -5.55
C ILE A 211 -10.26 5.31 -6.78
N CYS A 212 -11.23 5.84 -7.53
CA CYS A 212 -11.71 5.23 -8.76
C CYS A 212 -11.15 5.97 -9.99
N ASN A 213 -10.97 5.23 -11.09
CA ASN A 213 -10.67 5.82 -12.39
C ASN A 213 -11.91 6.48 -13.01
N ALA A 214 -11.78 7.03 -14.23
CA ALA A 214 -12.87 7.69 -14.94
C ALA A 214 -14.07 6.76 -15.22
N ASP A 215 -13.83 5.45 -15.30
CA ASP A 215 -14.87 4.43 -15.54
C ASP A 215 -15.54 3.94 -14.24
N GLY A 216 -15.16 4.50 -13.09
CA GLY A 216 -15.69 4.11 -11.77
C GLY A 216 -15.08 2.83 -11.20
N VAL A 217 -14.00 2.32 -11.79
CA VAL A 217 -13.29 1.14 -11.30
C VAL A 217 -12.28 1.54 -10.22
N LEU A 218 -12.31 0.83 -9.09
CA LEU A 218 -11.39 1.05 -7.98
C LEU A 218 -9.94 0.79 -8.41
N MET A 219 -9.07 1.76 -8.16
CA MET A 219 -7.64 1.65 -8.35
C MET A 219 -7.01 1.12 -7.06
N SER A 220 -6.74 -0.18 -7.01
CA SER A 220 -6.27 -0.86 -5.79
C SER A 220 -4.88 -0.42 -5.35
N THR A 221 -4.02 0.01 -6.28
CA THR A 221 -2.64 0.42 -6.01
C THR A 221 -2.25 1.62 -6.85
N LEU A 222 -1.57 2.59 -6.24
CA LEU A 222 -1.07 3.79 -6.90
C LEU A 222 0.32 4.16 -6.36
N SER A 223 1.23 4.55 -7.25
CA SER A 223 2.46 5.23 -6.86
C SER A 223 2.21 6.72 -6.57
N SER A 224 3.12 7.37 -5.84
CA SER A 224 3.04 8.82 -5.57
C SER A 224 3.00 9.64 -6.87
N GLY A 225 3.71 9.19 -7.91
CA GLY A 225 3.70 9.83 -9.23
C GLY A 225 2.35 9.74 -9.94
N GLU A 226 1.70 8.57 -9.91
CA GLU A 226 0.36 8.38 -10.48
C GLU A 226 -0.69 9.23 -9.75
N VAL A 227 -0.60 9.31 -8.41
CA VAL A 227 -1.50 10.18 -7.64
C VAL A 227 -1.30 11.66 -7.99
N ARG A 228 -0.06 12.12 -8.21
CA ARG A 228 0.18 13.50 -8.65
C ARG A 228 -0.47 13.77 -10.02
N ASN A 229 -0.33 12.85 -10.96
CA ASN A 229 -1.00 12.96 -12.27
C ASN A 229 -2.53 13.01 -12.13
N LEU A 230 -3.11 12.19 -11.25
CA LEU A 230 -4.56 12.21 -10.97
C LEU A 230 -5.01 13.56 -10.41
N ILE A 231 -4.24 14.18 -9.51
CA ILE A 231 -4.55 15.50 -8.96
C ILE A 231 -4.59 16.58 -10.04
N GLU A 232 -3.73 16.48 -11.05
CA GLU A 232 -3.64 17.46 -12.14
C GLU A 232 -4.69 17.24 -13.23
N THR A 233 -5.09 16.00 -13.49
CA THR A 233 -5.90 15.63 -14.66
C THR A 233 -7.34 15.27 -14.35
N ALA A 234 -7.65 14.81 -13.13
CA ALA A 234 -8.97 14.32 -12.78
C ALA A 234 -9.82 15.38 -12.10
N TYR A 235 -11.09 15.45 -12.51
CA TYR A 235 -12.13 16.23 -11.83
C TYR A 235 -12.73 15.37 -10.71
N ASN A 236 -13.12 16.00 -9.59
CA ASN A 236 -13.78 15.35 -8.44
C ASN A 236 -12.94 14.39 -7.59
N VAL A 237 -11.64 14.53 -7.57
CA VAL A 237 -10.81 13.78 -6.62
C VAL A 237 -10.65 14.55 -5.30
N PRO A 238 -10.49 13.88 -4.16
CA PRO A 238 -10.26 14.52 -2.87
C PRO A 238 -8.82 15.07 -2.77
N VAL A 239 -8.51 16.10 -3.55
CA VAL A 239 -7.16 16.65 -3.77
C VAL A 239 -6.34 16.79 -2.47
N ARG A 240 -6.96 17.27 -1.40
CA ARG A 240 -6.24 17.49 -0.13
C ARG A 240 -5.86 16.21 0.57
N LEU A 241 -6.72 15.20 0.51
CA LEU A 241 -6.43 13.87 1.06
C LEU A 241 -5.32 13.21 0.24
N LEU A 242 -5.39 13.32 -1.08
CA LEU A 242 -4.38 12.77 -1.98
C LEU A 242 -3.01 13.45 -1.81
N LEU A 243 -2.98 14.78 -1.67
CA LEU A 243 -1.73 15.49 -1.36
C LEU A 243 -1.13 15.07 -0.02
N ALA A 244 -1.97 14.90 1.01
CA ALA A 244 -1.51 14.41 2.31
C ALA A 244 -0.99 12.97 2.21
N ALA A 245 -1.64 12.12 1.42
CA ALA A 245 -1.19 10.74 1.18
C ALA A 245 0.18 10.69 0.48
N VAL A 246 0.34 11.49 -0.59
CA VAL A 246 1.63 11.60 -1.30
C VAL A 246 2.73 12.12 -0.38
N ASN A 247 2.47 13.20 0.35
CA ASN A 247 3.44 13.75 1.30
C ASN A 247 3.85 12.72 2.36
N ALA A 248 2.91 11.92 2.87
CA ALA A 248 3.21 10.90 3.86
C ALA A 248 4.19 9.85 3.32
N VAL A 249 3.94 9.27 2.13
CA VAL A 249 4.82 8.23 1.57
C VAL A 249 6.17 8.79 1.14
N GLU A 250 6.23 10.02 0.66
CA GLU A 250 7.49 10.67 0.28
C GLU A 250 8.35 11.02 1.51
N ASN A 251 7.74 11.18 2.68
CA ASN A 251 8.42 11.49 3.94
C ASN A 251 8.55 10.29 4.90
N GLY A 252 8.49 9.07 4.39
CA GLY A 252 8.92 7.87 5.12
C GLY A 252 7.81 6.98 5.68
N VAL A 253 6.54 7.31 5.50
CA VAL A 253 5.45 6.36 5.77
C VAL A 253 5.48 5.27 4.70
N SER A 254 5.54 4.00 5.10
CA SER A 254 5.69 2.89 4.15
C SER A 254 4.52 2.81 3.15
N ARG A 255 3.30 3.05 3.64
CA ARG A 255 2.06 3.03 2.84
C ARG A 255 0.99 3.94 3.38
N VAL A 256 0.21 4.51 2.47
CA VAL A 256 -1.07 5.13 2.78
C VAL A 256 -2.18 4.29 2.15
N GLN A 257 -3.23 4.03 2.91
CA GLN A 257 -4.40 3.28 2.46
C GLN A 257 -5.64 4.16 2.59
N ILE A 258 -6.48 4.17 1.56
CA ILE A 258 -7.75 4.88 1.53
C ILE A 258 -8.84 3.86 1.29
N LEU A 259 -9.79 3.74 2.21
CA LEU A 259 -10.85 2.73 2.12
C LEU A 259 -12.14 3.20 2.78
N SER A 260 -13.24 2.50 2.49
CA SER A 260 -14.54 2.77 3.11
C SER A 260 -14.54 2.34 4.57
N GLY A 261 -14.90 3.28 5.46
CA GLY A 261 -15.21 2.94 6.86
C GLY A 261 -16.66 2.47 7.07
N ARG A 262 -17.49 2.44 6.01
CA ARG A 262 -18.87 1.94 6.08
C ARG A 262 -18.95 0.42 5.97
N GLU A 263 -17.95 -0.21 5.36
CA GLU A 263 -17.89 -1.65 5.18
C GLU A 263 -17.49 -2.34 6.50
N ASP A 264 -18.31 -3.27 6.95
CA ASP A 264 -18.02 -4.05 8.17
C ASP A 264 -16.79 -4.94 7.97
N GLY A 265 -15.81 -4.83 8.88
CA GLY A 265 -14.54 -5.54 8.78
C GLY A 265 -13.62 -5.08 7.64
N GLY A 266 -13.96 -4.01 6.89
CA GLY A 266 -13.16 -3.50 5.78
C GLY A 266 -11.74 -3.13 6.21
N LEU A 267 -11.59 -2.49 7.39
CA LEU A 267 -10.28 -2.14 7.95
C LEU A 267 -9.44 -3.40 8.23
N LEU A 268 -10.03 -4.43 8.79
CA LEU A 268 -9.32 -5.68 9.12
C LEU A 268 -8.93 -6.42 7.84
N ARG A 269 -9.82 -6.46 6.84
CA ARG A 269 -9.54 -7.08 5.53
C ARG A 269 -8.38 -6.37 4.83
N GLU A 270 -8.36 -5.03 4.82
CA GLU A 270 -7.26 -4.25 4.25
C GLU A 270 -5.91 -4.49 4.94
N LEU A 271 -5.92 -4.73 6.25
CA LEU A 271 -4.69 -4.89 7.03
C LEU A 271 -4.16 -6.33 7.06
N PHE A 272 -5.05 -7.33 6.94
CA PHE A 272 -4.73 -8.74 7.20
C PHE A 272 -4.95 -9.68 6.02
N THR A 273 -5.36 -9.17 4.87
CA THR A 273 -5.45 -9.97 3.64
C THR A 273 -4.54 -9.40 2.55
N ARG A 274 -4.27 -10.23 1.55
CA ARG A 274 -3.43 -9.89 0.41
C ARG A 274 -4.13 -8.94 -0.56
N GLU A 275 -5.40 -9.18 -0.81
CA GLU A 275 -6.17 -8.44 -1.83
C GLU A 275 -6.54 -7.04 -1.36
N GLY A 276 -6.74 -6.87 -0.05
CA GLY A 276 -7.25 -5.62 0.50
C GLY A 276 -8.66 -5.29 0.04
N CYS A 277 -9.09 -4.05 0.23
CA CYS A 277 -10.42 -3.58 -0.21
C CYS A 277 -10.44 -2.10 -0.59
N GLY A 278 -9.31 -1.40 -0.49
CA GLY A 278 -9.19 0.02 -0.74
C GLY A 278 -8.15 0.37 -1.82
N THR A 279 -7.69 1.60 -1.79
CA THR A 279 -6.56 2.08 -2.59
C THR A 279 -5.33 2.19 -1.71
N ALA A 280 -4.29 1.46 -2.04
CA ALA A 280 -2.99 1.57 -1.40
C ALA A 280 -2.08 2.51 -2.20
N ILE A 281 -1.43 3.46 -1.52
CA ILE A 281 -0.49 4.42 -2.12
C ILE A 281 0.89 4.18 -1.52
N ALA A 282 1.92 4.06 -2.37
CA ALA A 282 3.31 3.97 -1.97
C ALA A 282 4.15 5.00 -2.74
N ARG A 283 5.39 5.20 -2.28
CA ARG A 283 6.32 6.12 -2.93
C ARG A 283 6.63 5.69 -4.35
N ASP A 284 6.99 4.43 -4.51
CA ASP A 284 7.36 3.81 -5.79
C ASP A 284 6.28 2.82 -6.23
N ALA A 285 6.33 2.38 -7.48
CA ALA A 285 5.42 1.38 -7.97
C ALA A 285 5.46 0.11 -7.10
N PHE A 286 4.30 -0.48 -6.83
CA PHE A 286 4.19 -1.69 -6.00
C PHE A 286 4.91 -2.88 -6.61
N VAL A 287 5.00 -2.90 -7.94
CA VAL A 287 5.67 -3.95 -8.70
C VAL A 287 7.04 -3.45 -9.12
N SER A 288 8.08 -4.17 -8.74
CA SER A 288 9.44 -3.89 -9.16
C SER A 288 10.12 -5.17 -9.66
N ILE A 289 10.96 -5.03 -10.68
CA ILE A 289 11.84 -6.12 -11.10
C ILE A 289 13.25 -5.72 -10.71
N ARG A 290 13.87 -6.59 -9.95
CA ARG A 290 15.23 -6.38 -9.44
C ARG A 290 16.11 -7.61 -9.63
N GLN A 291 17.40 -7.42 -9.53
CA GLN A 291 18.38 -8.50 -9.45
C GLN A 291 18.05 -9.42 -8.26
N ALA A 292 18.05 -10.73 -8.50
CA ALA A 292 17.88 -11.69 -7.43
C ALA A 292 19.12 -11.76 -6.50
N HIS A 293 18.87 -12.03 -5.23
CA HIS A 293 19.90 -12.25 -4.21
C HIS A 293 19.78 -13.64 -3.61
N SER A 294 20.79 -14.10 -2.90
CA SER A 294 20.81 -15.44 -2.28
C SER A 294 19.61 -15.67 -1.33
N ARG A 295 19.10 -14.63 -0.68
CA ARG A 295 17.90 -14.69 0.16
C ARG A 295 16.62 -15.02 -0.61
N ASP A 296 16.59 -14.80 -1.92
CA ASP A 296 15.42 -15.03 -2.77
C ASP A 296 15.31 -16.47 -3.26
N ILE A 297 16.38 -17.25 -3.12
CA ILE A 297 16.47 -18.64 -3.60
C ILE A 297 15.32 -19.53 -3.11
N PRO A 298 14.92 -19.50 -1.82
CA PRO A 298 13.77 -20.29 -1.38
C PRO A 298 12.49 -19.97 -2.13
N HIS A 299 12.24 -18.69 -2.44
CA HIS A 299 11.06 -18.23 -3.17
C HIS A 299 11.14 -18.62 -4.65
N ILE A 300 12.33 -18.50 -5.28
CA ILE A 300 12.56 -18.95 -6.66
C ILE A 300 12.29 -20.46 -6.76
N ILE A 301 12.82 -21.26 -5.82
CA ILE A 301 12.57 -22.71 -5.78
C ILE A 301 11.06 -22.99 -5.66
N ALA A 302 10.33 -22.28 -4.81
CA ALA A 302 8.89 -22.47 -4.64
C ALA A 302 8.12 -22.18 -5.93
N LEU A 303 8.54 -21.18 -6.71
CA LEU A 303 7.95 -20.84 -7.99
C LEU A 303 8.25 -21.87 -9.09
N ILE A 304 9.48 -22.38 -9.18
CA ILE A 304 9.89 -23.24 -10.30
C ILE A 304 9.56 -24.71 -10.07
N ARG A 305 9.57 -25.19 -8.81
CA ARG A 305 9.37 -26.61 -8.47
C ARG A 305 8.12 -27.25 -9.08
N PRO A 306 6.93 -26.63 -9.01
CA PRO A 306 5.73 -27.20 -9.63
C PRO A 306 5.88 -27.42 -11.14
N LEU A 307 6.62 -26.55 -11.84
CA LEU A 307 6.87 -26.64 -13.26
C LEU A 307 7.98 -27.64 -13.60
N GLU A 308 8.94 -27.84 -12.71
CA GLU A 308 9.94 -28.91 -12.81
C GLU A 308 9.29 -30.30 -12.66
N GLU A 309 8.40 -30.46 -11.69
CA GLU A 309 7.64 -31.70 -11.46
C GLU A 309 6.73 -32.05 -12.64
N GLN A 310 6.18 -31.05 -13.33
CA GLN A 310 5.40 -31.22 -14.55
C GLN A 310 6.27 -31.44 -15.82
N GLY A 311 7.60 -31.41 -15.68
CA GLY A 311 8.51 -31.51 -16.80
C GLY A 311 8.56 -30.27 -17.72
N ILE A 312 7.95 -29.17 -17.33
CA ILE A 312 7.94 -27.90 -18.09
C ILE A 312 9.28 -27.19 -17.99
N LEU A 313 9.90 -27.20 -16.82
CA LEU A 313 11.26 -26.68 -16.59
C LEU A 313 12.26 -27.79 -16.32
N LEU A 314 13.53 -27.50 -16.58
CA LEU A 314 14.63 -28.35 -16.15
C LEU A 314 14.84 -28.19 -14.65
N HIS A 315 15.11 -29.30 -13.96
CA HIS A 315 15.42 -29.27 -12.55
C HIS A 315 16.69 -28.45 -12.29
N ARG A 316 16.61 -27.55 -11.30
CA ARG A 316 17.74 -26.74 -10.83
C ARG A 316 17.96 -26.98 -9.35
N SER A 317 19.11 -27.53 -9.02
CA SER A 317 19.49 -27.70 -7.62
C SER A 317 19.67 -26.33 -6.94
N ARG A 318 19.57 -26.33 -5.61
CA ARG A 318 19.86 -25.13 -4.81
C ARG A 318 21.28 -24.60 -5.09
N GLU A 319 22.25 -25.50 -5.18
CA GLU A 319 23.64 -25.16 -5.50
C GLU A 319 23.77 -24.49 -6.88
N TYR A 320 23.03 -24.98 -7.88
CA TYR A 320 22.96 -24.33 -9.20
C TYR A 320 22.47 -22.90 -9.09
N LEU A 321 21.38 -22.67 -8.32
CA LEU A 321 20.83 -21.33 -8.13
C LEU A 321 21.79 -20.41 -7.38
N GLU A 322 22.48 -20.91 -6.34
CA GLU A 322 23.49 -20.15 -5.60
C GLU A 322 24.64 -19.69 -6.50
N ASN A 323 25.11 -20.54 -7.40
CA ASN A 323 26.20 -20.23 -8.33
C ASN A 323 25.78 -19.30 -9.49
N HIS A 324 24.51 -19.28 -9.86
CA HIS A 324 24.02 -18.53 -11.02
C HIS A 324 23.02 -17.43 -10.66
N ILE A 325 22.90 -17.07 -9.39
CA ILE A 325 21.89 -16.10 -8.91
C ILE A 325 22.01 -14.72 -9.57
N SER A 326 23.22 -14.33 -9.99
CA SER A 326 23.48 -13.09 -10.72
C SER A 326 22.81 -13.04 -12.10
N GLY A 327 22.48 -14.18 -12.69
CA GLY A 327 21.69 -14.25 -13.93
C GLY A 327 20.21 -14.04 -13.71
N PHE A 328 19.69 -14.26 -12.50
CA PHE A 328 18.27 -14.20 -12.21
C PHE A 328 17.81 -12.77 -11.88
N SER A 329 16.63 -12.43 -12.34
CA SER A 329 15.85 -11.27 -11.90
C SER A 329 14.54 -11.76 -11.31
N VAL A 330 14.05 -11.10 -10.28
CA VAL A 330 12.78 -11.42 -9.61
C VAL A 330 11.82 -10.26 -9.75
N LEU A 331 10.56 -10.56 -10.00
CA LEU A 331 9.46 -9.62 -9.93
C LEU A 331 8.93 -9.68 -8.51
N GLU A 332 9.08 -8.57 -7.81
CA GLU A 332 8.61 -8.37 -6.45
C GLU A 332 7.40 -7.45 -6.47
N HIS A 333 6.34 -7.90 -5.84
CA HIS A 333 5.18 -7.10 -5.55
C HIS A 333 4.91 -7.21 -4.05
N ASP A 334 4.92 -6.10 -3.37
CA ASP A 334 4.61 -6.05 -1.95
C ASP A 334 5.50 -6.94 -1.07
N ARG A 335 6.82 -6.94 -1.36
CA ARG A 335 7.83 -7.79 -0.71
C ARG A 335 7.66 -9.30 -0.94
N ASN A 336 6.72 -9.70 -1.78
CA ASN A 336 6.53 -11.09 -2.20
C ASN A 336 7.03 -11.26 -3.62
N ILE A 337 7.69 -12.38 -3.88
CA ILE A 337 8.19 -12.70 -5.22
C ILE A 337 7.11 -13.47 -5.97
N TYR A 338 6.64 -12.88 -7.07
CA TYR A 338 5.57 -13.41 -7.94
C TYR A 338 6.07 -13.95 -9.25
N GLY A 339 7.32 -13.69 -9.59
CA GLY A 339 7.89 -14.20 -10.82
C GLY A 339 9.41 -14.12 -10.80
N CYS A 340 10.01 -14.85 -11.69
CA CYS A 340 11.45 -14.79 -11.95
C CYS A 340 11.72 -15.03 -13.42
N VAL A 341 12.88 -14.54 -13.87
CA VAL A 341 13.46 -14.80 -15.19
C VAL A 341 14.96 -14.86 -15.06
N ALA A 342 15.62 -15.69 -15.85
CA ALA A 342 17.07 -15.78 -15.91
C ALA A 342 17.59 -15.44 -17.30
N LEU A 343 18.66 -14.65 -17.35
CA LEU A 343 19.47 -14.42 -18.54
C LEU A 343 20.75 -15.23 -18.39
N LYS A 344 20.91 -16.25 -19.24
CA LYS A 344 22.17 -17.01 -19.33
C LYS A 344 23.01 -16.43 -20.47
N THR A 345 24.26 -16.11 -20.20
CA THR A 345 25.25 -15.64 -21.18
C THR A 345 26.15 -16.81 -21.60
N PHE A 346 26.81 -16.68 -22.75
CA PHE A 346 27.70 -17.67 -23.34
C PHE A 346 29.04 -17.03 -23.64
N ASP A 347 30.01 -17.83 -24.12
CA ASP A 347 31.32 -17.32 -24.56
C ASP A 347 31.21 -16.31 -25.68
N ASP A 348 30.19 -16.42 -26.53
CA ASP A 348 29.81 -15.38 -27.50
C ASP A 348 29.00 -14.30 -26.77
N PRO A 349 29.54 -13.07 -26.60
CA PRO A 349 28.89 -12.00 -25.84
C PRO A 349 27.64 -11.44 -26.52
N GLU A 350 27.44 -11.71 -27.82
CA GLU A 350 26.26 -11.25 -28.56
C GLU A 350 25.06 -12.19 -28.41
N ILE A 351 25.22 -13.34 -27.73
CA ILE A 351 24.19 -14.36 -27.58
C ILE A 351 23.81 -14.54 -26.12
N GLY A 352 22.51 -14.62 -25.86
CA GLY A 352 21.95 -14.95 -24.55
C GLY A 352 20.81 -15.94 -24.62
N GLU A 353 20.51 -16.64 -23.53
CA GLU A 353 19.33 -17.49 -23.37
C GLU A 353 18.39 -16.91 -22.32
N LEU A 354 17.12 -16.70 -22.72
CA LEU A 354 16.03 -16.51 -21.81
C LEU A 354 15.68 -17.86 -21.20
N ALA A 355 15.90 -18.00 -19.91
CA ALA A 355 15.59 -19.19 -19.16
C ALA A 355 14.71 -18.88 -17.95
N CYS A 356 13.99 -19.88 -17.47
CA CYS A 356 13.29 -19.82 -16.20
C CYS A 356 12.31 -18.61 -16.07
N LEU A 357 11.62 -18.25 -17.14
CA LEU A 357 10.53 -17.26 -17.08
C LEU A 357 9.31 -17.93 -16.44
N VAL A 358 9.03 -17.53 -15.21
CA VAL A 358 7.95 -18.08 -14.39
C VAL A 358 7.20 -16.95 -13.71
N VAL A 359 5.87 -17.04 -13.73
CA VAL A 359 4.96 -16.21 -12.96
C VAL A 359 4.08 -17.10 -12.10
N SER A 360 3.88 -16.73 -10.84
CA SER A 360 2.96 -17.43 -9.93
C SER A 360 1.58 -17.58 -10.56
N PRO A 361 0.92 -18.74 -10.44
CA PRO A 361 -0.44 -18.94 -10.95
C PRO A 361 -1.43 -17.86 -10.49
N GLU A 362 -1.26 -17.38 -9.27
CA GLU A 362 -2.13 -16.36 -8.64
C GLU A 362 -1.96 -14.96 -9.26
N ALA A 363 -0.92 -14.74 -10.06
CA ALA A 363 -0.57 -13.43 -10.62
C ALA A 363 -0.51 -13.44 -12.17
N ARG A 364 -1.02 -14.48 -12.84
CA ARG A 364 -0.89 -14.64 -14.31
C ARG A 364 -1.60 -13.55 -15.10
N ASP A 365 -2.72 -13.03 -14.61
CA ASP A 365 -3.52 -12.02 -15.31
C ASP A 365 -2.99 -10.59 -15.12
N GLY A 366 -1.93 -10.41 -14.31
CA GLY A 366 -1.34 -9.09 -14.00
C GLY A 366 -0.32 -8.56 -15.02
N GLY A 367 -0.13 -9.19 -16.18
CA GLY A 367 0.88 -8.76 -17.17
C GLY A 367 2.35 -8.97 -16.73
N TYR A 368 2.59 -9.69 -15.65
CA TYR A 368 3.93 -9.84 -15.04
C TYR A 368 4.92 -10.60 -15.91
N GLY A 369 4.43 -11.53 -16.74
CA GLY A 369 5.26 -12.22 -17.72
C GLY A 369 5.85 -11.28 -18.75
N GLU A 370 5.08 -10.32 -19.20
CA GLU A 370 5.49 -9.26 -20.14
C GLU A 370 6.53 -8.33 -19.50
N MET A 371 6.24 -7.86 -18.28
CA MET A 371 7.18 -7.02 -17.54
C MET A 371 8.55 -7.70 -17.32
N LEU A 372 8.56 -8.99 -16.99
CA LEU A 372 9.79 -9.78 -16.84
C LEU A 372 10.54 -9.92 -18.18
N LEU A 373 9.82 -10.10 -19.26
CA LEU A 373 10.40 -10.21 -20.59
C LEU A 373 11.01 -8.88 -21.04
N ASP A 374 10.31 -7.76 -20.86
CA ASP A 374 10.80 -6.42 -21.19
C ASP A 374 12.04 -6.06 -20.37
N HIS A 375 12.04 -6.37 -19.08
CA HIS A 375 13.21 -6.20 -18.23
C HIS A 375 14.41 -7.02 -18.73
N LEU A 376 14.16 -8.26 -19.14
CA LEU A 376 15.21 -9.12 -19.66
C LEU A 376 15.77 -8.60 -20.99
N PHE A 377 14.93 -8.03 -21.87
CA PHE A 377 15.41 -7.36 -23.09
C PHE A 377 16.28 -6.17 -22.78
N GLN A 378 15.86 -5.29 -21.87
CA GLN A 378 16.68 -4.15 -21.45
C GLN A 378 18.02 -4.60 -20.86
N LYS A 379 18.02 -5.64 -20.01
CA LYS A 379 19.24 -6.20 -19.44
C LYS A 379 20.14 -6.80 -20.51
N ALA A 380 19.59 -7.55 -21.47
CA ALA A 380 20.32 -8.13 -22.56
C ALA A 380 20.97 -7.04 -23.47
N GLN A 381 20.20 -5.98 -23.78
CA GLN A 381 20.67 -4.81 -24.53
C GLN A 381 21.84 -4.11 -23.82
N SER A 382 21.72 -3.90 -22.49
CA SER A 382 22.79 -3.28 -21.68
C SER A 382 24.08 -4.07 -21.66
N LEU A 383 24.00 -5.38 -21.89
CA LEU A 383 25.15 -6.31 -21.97
C LEU A 383 25.68 -6.49 -23.41
N GLY A 384 25.08 -5.83 -24.43
CA GLY A 384 25.48 -5.93 -25.82
C GLY A 384 24.98 -7.20 -26.52
N ILE A 385 24.03 -7.93 -25.91
CA ILE A 385 23.45 -9.14 -26.49
C ILE A 385 22.53 -8.71 -27.63
N ARG A 386 22.73 -9.30 -28.80
CA ARG A 386 21.97 -9.03 -30.03
C ARG A 386 20.99 -10.13 -30.38
N ARG A 387 21.15 -11.30 -29.78
CA ARG A 387 20.33 -12.50 -30.10
C ARG A 387 19.96 -13.25 -28.83
N LEU A 388 18.66 -13.38 -28.59
CA LEU A 388 18.14 -14.17 -27.47
C LEU A 388 17.51 -15.46 -27.97
N PHE A 389 17.88 -16.57 -27.34
CA PHE A 389 17.22 -17.85 -27.49
C PHE A 389 16.27 -18.12 -26.33
N ALA A 390 15.21 -18.88 -26.59
CA ALA A 390 14.34 -19.45 -25.60
C ALA A 390 14.00 -20.89 -25.98
N LEU A 391 13.90 -21.78 -25.00
CA LEU A 391 13.53 -23.17 -25.21
C LEU A 391 12.26 -23.48 -24.44
N SER A 392 11.23 -23.96 -25.14
CA SER A 392 9.94 -24.28 -24.52
C SER A 392 9.34 -25.56 -25.07
N THR A 393 8.63 -26.30 -24.22
CA THR A 393 7.83 -27.46 -24.58
C THR A 393 6.34 -27.14 -24.68
N HIS A 394 5.85 -26.04 -24.12
CA HIS A 394 4.42 -25.76 -23.96
C HIS A 394 3.98 -24.34 -24.37
N THR A 395 4.88 -23.36 -24.35
CA THR A 395 4.52 -21.95 -24.51
C THR A 395 4.96 -21.34 -25.83
N GLY A 396 4.96 -22.12 -26.91
CA GLY A 396 5.44 -21.68 -28.23
C GLY A 396 4.66 -20.49 -28.79
N GLU A 397 3.33 -20.50 -28.70
CA GLU A 397 2.48 -19.41 -29.17
C GLU A 397 2.75 -18.10 -28.43
N TRP A 398 2.92 -18.17 -27.11
CA TRP A 398 3.24 -17.01 -26.29
C TRP A 398 4.56 -16.33 -26.71
N PHE A 399 5.58 -17.12 -27.07
CA PHE A 399 6.83 -16.58 -27.58
C PHE A 399 6.69 -16.01 -29.00
N ALA A 400 5.91 -16.67 -29.86
CA ALA A 400 5.66 -16.20 -31.22
C ALA A 400 4.93 -14.84 -31.24
N GLU A 401 3.91 -14.66 -30.40
CA GLU A 401 3.20 -13.39 -30.22
C GLU A 401 4.15 -12.24 -29.81
N ARG A 402 5.27 -12.56 -29.15
CA ARG A 402 6.28 -11.60 -28.67
C ARG A 402 7.50 -11.51 -29.57
N GLY A 403 7.35 -11.87 -30.83
CA GLY A 403 8.34 -11.67 -31.88
C GLY A 403 9.49 -12.68 -31.90
N PHE A 404 9.37 -13.78 -31.15
CA PHE A 404 10.31 -14.89 -31.30
C PHE A 404 9.92 -15.76 -32.51
N GLN A 405 10.93 -16.22 -33.23
CA GLN A 405 10.77 -17.12 -34.39
C GLN A 405 11.31 -18.50 -34.02
N THR A 406 10.61 -19.52 -34.45
CA THR A 406 11.10 -20.92 -34.31
C THR A 406 12.33 -21.13 -35.18
N THR A 407 13.33 -21.80 -34.63
CA THR A 407 14.60 -22.11 -35.35
C THR A 407 15.06 -23.55 -35.08
N SER A 408 16.05 -23.98 -35.89
CA SER A 408 16.70 -25.27 -35.65
C SER A 408 17.58 -25.28 -34.40
N PRO A 409 17.68 -26.39 -33.67
CA PRO A 409 18.66 -26.57 -32.62
C PRO A 409 20.11 -26.28 -33.00
N ASP A 410 20.43 -26.33 -34.29
CA ASP A 410 21.78 -26.01 -34.79
C ASP A 410 22.14 -24.53 -34.65
N ALA A 411 21.15 -23.67 -34.46
CA ALA A 411 21.36 -22.25 -34.20
C ALA A 411 21.79 -21.95 -32.78
N LEU A 412 21.74 -22.94 -31.87
CA LEU A 412 22.20 -22.79 -30.48
C LEU A 412 23.72 -22.73 -30.39
N PRO A 413 24.29 -22.03 -29.42
CA PRO A 413 25.70 -22.12 -29.07
C PRO A 413 26.11 -23.58 -28.80
N GLU A 414 27.35 -23.95 -29.17
CA GLU A 414 27.77 -25.34 -29.16
C GLU A 414 27.64 -26.02 -27.77
N GLU A 415 28.00 -25.31 -26.73
CA GLU A 415 27.80 -25.75 -25.33
C GLU A 415 26.33 -26.07 -25.07
N ARG A 416 25.45 -25.16 -25.42
CA ARG A 416 24.00 -25.29 -25.17
C ARG A 416 23.36 -26.38 -26.04
N ARG A 417 23.86 -26.55 -27.26
CA ARG A 417 23.39 -27.60 -28.16
C ARG A 417 23.74 -28.99 -27.63
N ARG A 418 24.92 -29.18 -27.03
CA ARG A 418 25.29 -30.42 -26.36
C ARG A 418 24.33 -30.76 -25.23
N ASP A 419 24.04 -29.78 -24.34
CA ASP A 419 23.06 -29.93 -23.26
C ASP A 419 21.66 -30.25 -23.79
N TYR A 420 21.27 -29.62 -24.88
CA TYR A 420 19.98 -29.84 -25.52
C TYR A 420 19.83 -31.29 -26.04
N LEU A 421 20.83 -31.78 -26.72
CA LEU A 421 20.84 -33.17 -27.24
C LEU A 421 20.90 -34.20 -26.09
N ALA A 422 21.56 -33.89 -25.00
CA ALA A 422 21.73 -34.81 -23.87
C ALA A 422 20.44 -34.92 -23.03
N ASN A 423 19.57 -33.89 -22.97
CA ASN A 423 18.42 -33.88 -22.06
C ASN A 423 17.16 -34.58 -22.62
N GLY A 424 17.11 -34.89 -23.92
CA GLY A 424 16.04 -35.67 -24.56
C GLY A 424 14.62 -35.07 -24.54
N ARG A 425 14.46 -33.78 -24.16
CA ARG A 425 13.14 -33.14 -23.96
C ARG A 425 12.45 -32.69 -25.24
N ASN A 426 13.16 -32.64 -26.36
CA ASN A 426 12.63 -32.17 -27.66
C ASN A 426 11.93 -30.81 -27.60
N SER A 427 12.47 -29.86 -26.77
CA SER A 427 11.93 -28.50 -26.69
C SER A 427 12.05 -27.79 -28.03
N GLN A 428 11.06 -26.99 -28.39
CA GLN A 428 11.19 -26.09 -29.53
C GLN A 428 12.19 -24.99 -29.19
N VAL A 429 13.00 -24.61 -30.15
CA VAL A 429 13.98 -23.53 -30.04
C VAL A 429 13.42 -22.28 -30.69
N PHE A 430 13.42 -21.20 -29.95
CA PHE A 430 12.95 -19.88 -30.40
C PHE A 430 14.13 -18.91 -30.38
N VAL A 431 14.14 -17.97 -31.33
CA VAL A 431 15.14 -16.92 -31.41
C VAL A 431 14.45 -15.58 -31.66
N ARG A 432 14.98 -14.54 -31.01
CA ARG A 432 14.61 -13.15 -31.29
C ARG A 432 15.86 -12.30 -31.37
N ASN A 433 15.97 -11.47 -32.42
CA ASN A 433 17.01 -10.46 -32.53
C ASN A 433 16.59 -9.25 -31.69
N ILE A 434 17.55 -8.68 -30.96
CA ILE A 434 17.40 -7.45 -30.17
C ILE A 434 18.01 -6.33 -31.00
N GLU A 435 17.21 -5.34 -31.34
CA GLU A 435 17.70 -4.13 -31.98
C GLU A 435 18.58 -3.33 -31.00
N PRO A 436 19.67 -2.70 -31.46
CA PRO A 436 20.60 -1.98 -30.62
C PRO A 436 19.98 -0.76 -29.94
#